data_3ddfe28d378c0182c3d036c4bcf57c21
#
_entry.id   3ddfe28d378c0182c3d036c4bcf57c21
#
_cell.length_a   1.000
_cell.length_b   1.000
_cell.length_c   1.000
_cell.angle_alpha   90.00
_cell.angle_beta   90.00
_cell.angle_gamma   90.00
#
_symmetry.space_group_name_H-M   'P 1'
#
loop_
_entity.id
_entity.type
_entity.pdbx_description
1 polymer ?
#
loop_
_entity_poly.entity_id
_entity_poly.type
_entity_poly.pdbx_seq_one_letter_code
_entity_poly.pdbx_strand_id
1 'polypeptide(L)'
;MAITAISAALGLGRLIALPFAGPLSDKLGRRISTAIGSASYAIYLIGLALAFNAGTHGGYTIAYVCAIIGGIANSFLDTGIYPAVSEIIYKAPGVATMGIKFFIAIAQMLLPFVLGVAVTSTAAGLTSYNPLFYGCGIAYIVLFVLVFLFPLPDADQKASCKKEALIDSLKHTQF
;
A
#
# COMPACT_ATOMS: atom_id res chain seq x y z
N MET A 1 -7.55 -7.88 24.08
CA MET A 1 -6.09 -8.07 23.96
C MET A 1 -5.64 -8.63 22.60
N ALA A 2 -6.32 -9.61 22.00
CA ALA A 2 -5.94 -10.18 20.70
C ALA A 2 -5.91 -9.18 19.54
N ILE A 3 -6.91 -8.31 19.41
CA ILE A 3 -7.00 -7.30 18.34
C ILE A 3 -5.86 -6.30 18.42
N THR A 4 -5.51 -5.85 19.63
CA THR A 4 -4.41 -4.90 19.86
C THR A 4 -3.06 -5.51 19.46
N ALA A 5 -2.87 -6.81 19.72
CA ALA A 5 -1.63 -7.50 19.33
C ALA A 5 -1.50 -7.65 17.80
N ILE A 6 -2.60 -7.91 17.09
CA ILE A 6 -2.61 -7.97 15.62
C ILE A 6 -2.28 -6.59 15.03
N SER A 7 -2.86 -5.51 15.59
CA SER A 7 -2.54 -4.14 15.16
C SER A 7 -1.07 -3.78 15.44
N ALA A 8 -0.53 -4.21 16.58
CA ALA A 8 0.89 -4.04 16.92
C ALA A 8 1.80 -4.83 15.96
N ALA A 9 1.41 -6.05 15.56
CA ALA A 9 2.14 -6.86 14.60
C ALA A 9 2.26 -6.19 13.23
N LEU A 10 1.18 -5.53 12.78
CA LEU A 10 1.19 -4.74 11.54
C LEU A 10 2.19 -3.56 11.66
N GLY A 11 2.20 -2.86 12.81
CA GLY A 11 3.18 -1.81 13.10
C GLY A 11 4.62 -2.31 13.13
N LEU A 12 4.86 -3.48 13.74
CA LEU A 12 6.18 -4.12 13.76
C LEU A 12 6.66 -4.49 12.36
N GLY A 13 5.80 -5.09 11.53
CA GLY A 13 6.13 -5.40 10.13
C GLY A 13 6.54 -4.15 9.35
N ARG A 14 5.82 -3.04 9.55
CA ARG A 14 6.13 -1.75 8.94
C ARG A 14 7.47 -1.20 9.43
N LEU A 15 7.73 -1.23 10.74
CA LEU A 15 8.97 -0.74 11.34
C LEU A 15 10.20 -1.49 10.81
N ILE A 16 10.10 -2.82 10.69
CA ILE A 16 11.19 -3.65 10.18
C ILE A 16 11.42 -3.40 8.69
N ALA A 17 10.37 -3.25 7.90
CA ALA A 17 10.49 -3.11 6.45
C ALA A 17 10.95 -1.73 5.99
N LEU A 18 10.62 -0.64 6.71
CA LEU A 18 10.92 0.75 6.30
C LEU A 18 12.40 0.99 5.94
N PRO A 19 13.39 0.59 6.76
CA PRO A 19 14.80 0.85 6.44
C PRO A 19 15.29 0.10 5.20
N PHE A 20 14.64 -1.00 4.83
CA PHE A 20 14.99 -1.80 3.66
C PHE A 20 14.18 -1.42 2.41
N ALA A 21 12.90 -1.07 2.58
CA ALA A 21 12.00 -0.76 1.48
C ALA A 21 12.43 0.49 0.69
N GLY A 22 12.94 1.53 1.37
CA GLY A 22 13.43 2.75 0.72
C GLY A 22 14.60 2.48 -0.22
N PRO A 23 15.76 2.01 0.28
CA PRO A 23 16.91 1.70 -0.56
C PRO A 23 16.63 0.65 -1.64
N LEU A 24 15.76 -0.31 -1.36
CA LEU A 24 15.37 -1.34 -2.32
C LEU A 24 14.50 -0.74 -3.44
N SER A 25 13.55 0.12 -3.12
CA SER A 25 12.74 0.85 -4.09
C SER A 25 13.59 1.76 -4.99
N ASP A 26 14.65 2.37 -4.44
CA ASP A 26 15.56 3.22 -5.22
C ASP A 26 16.46 2.41 -6.17
N LYS A 27 16.84 1.17 -5.79
CA LYS A 27 17.68 0.29 -6.61
C LYS A 27 16.89 -0.52 -7.65
N LEU A 28 15.75 -1.08 -7.27
CA LEU A 28 14.94 -1.96 -8.13
C LEU A 28 13.92 -1.19 -9.00
N GLY A 29 13.72 0.10 -8.70
CA GLY A 29 12.71 0.91 -9.36
C GLY A 29 11.35 0.90 -8.64
N ARG A 30 10.57 1.95 -8.87
CA ARG A 30 9.26 2.18 -8.24
C ARG A 30 8.24 1.12 -8.61
N ARG A 31 8.32 0.61 -9.84
CA ARG A 31 7.45 -0.42 -10.38
C ARG A 31 7.56 -1.73 -9.60
N ILE A 32 8.78 -2.21 -9.38
CA ILE A 32 9.02 -3.48 -8.67
C ILE A 32 8.63 -3.35 -7.21
N SER A 33 8.95 -2.23 -6.55
CA SER A 33 8.54 -1.97 -5.17
C SER A 33 7.03 -2.00 -5.01
N THR A 34 6.28 -1.32 -5.89
CA THR A 34 4.81 -1.31 -5.86
C THR A 34 4.23 -2.70 -6.17
N ALA A 35 4.85 -3.47 -7.08
CA ALA A 35 4.44 -4.83 -7.38
C ALA A 35 4.61 -5.76 -6.18
N ILE A 36 5.76 -5.72 -5.51
CA ILE A 36 6.02 -6.50 -4.27
C ILE A 36 5.01 -6.11 -3.19
N GLY A 37 4.78 -4.81 -3.00
CA GLY A 37 3.82 -4.31 -2.02
C GLY A 37 2.40 -4.77 -2.29
N SER A 38 1.92 -4.67 -3.53
CA SER A 38 0.55 -5.08 -3.90
C SER A 38 0.35 -6.60 -3.79
N ALA A 39 1.31 -7.41 -4.22
CA ALA A 39 1.27 -8.87 -4.07
C ALA A 39 1.24 -9.28 -2.59
N SER A 40 2.12 -8.70 -1.77
CA SER A 40 2.18 -8.98 -0.33
C SER A 40 0.89 -8.53 0.39
N TYR A 41 0.27 -7.42 -0.04
CA TYR A 41 -0.99 -6.95 0.51
C TYR A 41 -2.18 -7.84 0.14
N ALA A 42 -2.19 -8.39 -1.08
CA ALA A 42 -3.16 -9.39 -1.49
C ALA A 42 -3.05 -10.66 -0.62
N ILE A 43 -1.83 -11.14 -0.36
CA ILE A 43 -1.57 -12.29 0.52
C ILE A 43 -2.07 -12.00 1.94
N TYR A 44 -1.82 -10.80 2.47
CA TYR A 44 -2.31 -10.37 3.78
C TYR A 44 -3.83 -10.44 3.89
N LEU A 45 -4.56 -9.89 2.91
CA LEU A 45 -6.02 -9.85 2.93
C LEU A 45 -6.66 -11.24 2.77
N ILE A 46 -6.12 -12.04 1.86
CA ILE A 46 -6.56 -13.44 1.68
C ILE A 46 -6.25 -14.26 2.94
N GLY A 47 -5.07 -14.05 3.52
CA GLY A 47 -4.68 -14.70 4.77
C GLY A 47 -5.60 -14.34 5.95
N LEU A 48 -6.05 -13.07 6.04
CA LEU A 48 -7.06 -12.68 7.03
C LEU A 48 -8.39 -13.39 6.81
N ALA A 49 -8.86 -13.52 5.55
CA ALA A 49 -10.07 -14.26 5.23
C ALA A 49 -9.97 -15.73 5.68
N LEU A 50 -8.82 -16.38 5.46
CA LEU A 50 -8.54 -17.73 5.92
C LEU A 50 -8.47 -17.82 7.45
N ALA A 51 -7.91 -16.82 8.12
CA ALA A 51 -7.83 -16.76 9.58
C ALA A 51 -9.23 -16.75 10.22
N PHE A 52 -10.20 -16.04 9.62
CA PHE A 52 -11.60 -16.06 10.10
C PHE A 52 -12.24 -17.45 9.99
N ASN A 53 -11.87 -18.25 9.00
CA ASN A 53 -12.40 -19.59 8.79
C ASN A 53 -11.73 -20.66 9.68
N ALA A 54 -10.50 -20.38 10.18
CA ALA A 54 -9.68 -21.36 10.93
C ALA A 54 -10.04 -21.51 12.42
N GLY A 55 -11.05 -20.74 12.90
CA GLY A 55 -11.47 -20.78 14.32
C GLY A 55 -10.53 -20.02 15.26
N THR A 56 -10.86 -20.02 16.56
CA THR A 56 -10.28 -19.09 17.55
C THR A 56 -8.76 -19.26 17.80
N HIS A 57 -8.26 -20.49 17.86
CA HIS A 57 -6.83 -20.72 18.17
C HIS A 57 -5.92 -20.65 16.94
N GLY A 58 -6.30 -21.33 15.84
CA GLY A 58 -5.53 -21.29 14.59
C GLY A 58 -5.63 -19.95 13.88
N GLY A 59 -6.82 -19.35 13.87
CA GLY A 59 -7.09 -18.07 13.24
C GLY A 59 -6.26 -16.92 13.81
N TYR A 60 -6.05 -16.89 15.14
CA TYR A 60 -5.22 -15.84 15.76
C TYR A 60 -3.77 -15.87 15.27
N THR A 61 -3.15 -17.05 15.22
CA THR A 61 -1.76 -17.19 14.77
C THR A 61 -1.61 -16.80 13.29
N ILE A 62 -2.54 -17.25 12.45
CA ILE A 62 -2.57 -16.88 11.03
C ILE A 62 -2.73 -15.38 10.87
N ALA A 63 -3.68 -14.77 11.57
CA ALA A 63 -3.93 -13.32 11.52
C ALA A 63 -2.70 -12.52 11.98
N TYR A 64 -1.99 -12.98 13.00
CA TYR A 64 -0.79 -12.32 13.52
C TYR A 64 0.36 -12.34 12.51
N VAL A 65 0.63 -13.49 11.89
CA VAL A 65 1.66 -13.62 10.85
C VAL A 65 1.28 -12.79 9.62
N CYS A 66 0.03 -12.87 9.18
CA CYS A 66 -0.47 -12.08 8.06
C CYS A 66 -0.38 -10.57 8.33
N ALA A 67 -0.62 -10.12 9.57
CA ALA A 67 -0.48 -8.71 9.95
C ALA A 67 0.96 -8.21 9.79
N ILE A 68 1.97 -9.01 10.12
CA ILE A 68 3.37 -8.66 9.87
C ILE A 68 3.63 -8.49 8.37
N ILE A 69 3.14 -9.43 7.56
CA ILE A 69 3.24 -9.36 6.09
C ILE A 69 2.55 -8.11 5.56
N GLY A 70 1.36 -7.77 6.09
CA GLY A 70 0.63 -6.55 5.76
C GLY A 70 1.39 -5.27 6.10
N GLY A 71 2.12 -5.25 7.22
CA GLY A 71 2.99 -4.15 7.59
C GLY A 71 4.17 -3.96 6.62
N ILE A 72 4.80 -5.06 6.22
CA ILE A 72 5.87 -5.07 5.20
C ILE A 72 5.32 -4.56 3.86
N ALA A 73 4.18 -5.10 3.42
CA ALA A 73 3.51 -4.70 2.19
C ALA A 73 3.20 -3.21 2.14
N ASN A 74 2.70 -2.64 3.25
CA ASN A 74 2.40 -1.22 3.36
C ASN A 74 3.65 -0.35 3.18
N SER A 75 4.80 -0.76 3.76
CA SER A 75 6.06 -0.04 3.59
C SER A 75 6.53 -0.03 2.13
N PHE A 76 6.41 -1.14 1.41
CA PHE A 76 6.77 -1.21 -0.01
C PHE A 76 5.83 -0.40 -0.90
N LEU A 77 4.53 -0.37 -0.59
CA LEU A 77 3.58 0.48 -1.30
C LEU A 77 3.87 1.96 -1.08
N ASP A 78 4.11 2.37 0.17
CA ASP A 78 4.42 3.76 0.50
C ASP A 78 5.69 4.24 -0.21
N THR A 79 6.76 3.43 -0.18
CA THR A 79 8.04 3.77 -0.83
C THR A 79 8.00 3.70 -2.36
N GLY A 80 7.06 2.97 -2.94
CA GLY A 80 6.82 2.93 -4.38
C GLY A 80 5.94 4.08 -4.87
N ILE A 81 4.77 4.27 -4.26
CA ILE A 81 3.70 5.15 -4.75
C ILE A 81 4.02 6.63 -4.50
N TYR A 82 4.41 7.03 -3.27
CA TYR A 82 4.61 8.44 -2.96
C TYR A 82 5.71 9.10 -3.81
N PRO A 83 6.89 8.50 -3.96
CA PRO A 83 7.90 9.05 -4.86
C PRO A 83 7.47 9.03 -6.33
N ALA A 84 6.82 7.95 -6.80
CA ALA A 84 6.35 7.85 -8.18
C ALA A 84 5.43 9.02 -8.54
N VAL A 85 4.48 9.35 -7.67
CA VAL A 85 3.55 10.47 -7.93
C VAL A 85 4.25 11.82 -7.85
N SER A 86 5.20 11.99 -6.92
CA SER A 86 5.99 13.23 -6.85
C SER A 86 6.92 13.41 -8.06
N GLU A 87 7.31 12.33 -8.72
CA GLU A 87 8.11 12.33 -9.95
C GLU A 87 7.24 12.64 -11.18
N ILE A 88 6.02 12.12 -11.24
CA ILE A 88 5.06 12.40 -12.32
C ILE A 88 4.63 13.88 -12.28
N ILE A 89 4.35 14.41 -11.08
CA ILE A 89 3.90 15.81 -10.90
C ILE A 89 5.07 16.65 -10.37
N TYR A 90 6.14 16.74 -11.17
CA TYR A 90 7.39 17.43 -10.78
C TYR A 90 7.22 18.95 -10.51
N LYS A 91 6.19 19.60 -11.08
CA LYS A 91 5.94 21.04 -10.86
C LYS A 91 5.45 21.37 -9.46
N ALA A 92 4.78 20.42 -8.78
CA ALA A 92 4.22 20.60 -7.45
C ALA A 92 4.25 19.29 -6.64
N PRO A 93 5.43 18.72 -6.32
CA PRO A 93 5.54 17.40 -5.70
C PRO A 93 4.88 17.33 -4.32
N GLY A 94 4.92 18.43 -3.55
CA GLY A 94 4.24 18.53 -2.25
C GLY A 94 2.72 18.46 -2.38
N VAL A 95 2.13 19.15 -3.35
CA VAL A 95 0.68 19.11 -3.62
C VAL A 95 0.26 17.71 -4.06
N ALA A 96 1.05 17.06 -4.92
CA ALA A 96 0.78 15.71 -5.38
C ALA A 96 0.73 14.70 -4.22
N THR A 97 1.72 14.74 -3.34
CA THR A 97 1.80 13.86 -2.16
C THR A 97 0.66 14.14 -1.17
N MET A 98 0.34 15.42 -0.94
CA MET A 98 -0.80 15.81 -0.08
C MET A 98 -2.13 15.39 -0.68
N GLY A 99 -2.29 15.46 -2.01
CA GLY A 99 -3.48 14.99 -2.71
C GLY A 99 -3.75 13.50 -2.47
N ILE A 100 -2.72 12.65 -2.58
CA ILE A 100 -2.87 11.22 -2.27
C ILE A 100 -3.29 11.01 -0.82
N LYS A 101 -2.63 11.67 0.13
CA LYS A 101 -2.97 11.57 1.56
C LYS A 101 -4.39 12.01 1.85
N PHE A 102 -4.87 13.04 1.17
CA PHE A 102 -6.25 13.50 1.27
C PHE A 102 -7.25 12.42 0.82
N PHE A 103 -7.03 11.78 -0.34
CA PHE A 103 -7.88 10.68 -0.79
C PHE A 103 -7.82 9.46 0.13
N ILE A 104 -6.64 9.12 0.66
CA ILE A 104 -6.49 8.05 1.65
C ILE A 104 -7.28 8.38 2.92
N ALA A 105 -7.22 9.62 3.41
CA ALA A 105 -7.96 10.04 4.60
C ALA A 105 -9.48 9.97 4.39
N ILE A 106 -9.99 10.37 3.21
CA ILE A 106 -11.41 10.21 2.86
C ILE A 106 -11.79 8.72 2.85
N ALA A 107 -10.99 7.87 2.22
CA ALA A 107 -11.24 6.43 2.19
C ALA A 107 -11.26 5.82 3.59
N GLN A 108 -10.34 6.22 4.47
CA GLN A 108 -10.29 5.79 5.86
C GLN A 108 -11.51 6.26 6.66
N MET A 109 -11.99 7.48 6.41
CA MET A 109 -13.21 8.01 7.03
C MET A 109 -14.47 7.25 6.57
N LEU A 110 -14.54 6.88 5.31
CA LEU A 110 -15.67 6.13 4.74
C LEU A 110 -15.66 4.65 5.14
N LEU A 111 -14.50 4.07 5.45
CA LEU A 111 -14.35 2.65 5.76
C LEU A 111 -15.28 2.15 6.89
N PRO A 112 -15.44 2.84 8.04
CA PRO A 112 -16.37 2.40 9.09
C PRO A 112 -17.82 2.35 8.61
N PHE A 113 -18.25 3.27 7.74
CA PHE A 113 -19.59 3.29 7.19
C PHE A 113 -19.82 2.11 6.24
N VAL A 114 -18.86 1.83 5.36
CA VAL A 114 -18.90 0.67 4.46
C VAL A 114 -18.94 -0.63 5.26
N LEU A 115 -18.12 -0.75 6.31
CA LEU A 115 -18.14 -1.90 7.22
C LEU A 115 -19.48 -2.02 7.95
N GLY A 116 -20.04 -0.90 8.44
CA GLY A 116 -21.34 -0.88 9.10
C GLY A 116 -22.46 -1.37 8.18
N VAL A 117 -22.50 -0.91 6.94
CA VAL A 117 -23.49 -1.37 5.95
C VAL A 117 -23.27 -2.86 5.60
N ALA A 118 -22.03 -3.30 5.42
CA ALA A 118 -21.72 -4.70 5.12
C ALA A 118 -22.16 -5.64 6.26
N VAL A 119 -22.00 -5.20 7.52
CA VAL A 119 -22.44 -5.97 8.70
C VAL A 119 -23.95 -6.02 8.81
N THR A 120 -24.65 -4.90 8.59
CA THR A 120 -26.12 -4.84 8.70
C THR A 120 -26.82 -5.57 7.56
N SER A 121 -26.27 -5.58 6.35
CA SER A 121 -26.83 -6.32 5.22
C SER A 121 -26.68 -7.84 5.35
N THR A 122 -25.80 -8.31 6.25
CA THR A 122 -25.62 -9.75 6.54
C THR A 122 -26.50 -10.22 7.72
N ALA A 123 -27.52 -9.47 8.10
CA ALA A 123 -28.43 -9.77 9.24
C ALA A 123 -29.21 -11.09 9.13
N ALA A 124 -28.94 -11.95 8.16
CA ALA A 124 -29.44 -13.32 8.03
C ALA A 124 -28.45 -14.36 8.60
N GLY A 125 -27.94 -14.14 9.82
CA GLY A 125 -27.43 -15.21 10.67
C GLY A 125 -25.97 -15.63 10.57
N LEU A 126 -25.18 -15.21 9.58
CA LEU A 126 -23.73 -15.40 9.51
C LEU A 126 -23.06 -14.09 9.09
N THR A 127 -22.47 -13.39 10.04
CA THR A 127 -21.57 -12.27 9.80
C THR A 127 -20.29 -12.80 9.12
N SER A 128 -20.33 -12.98 7.81
CA SER A 128 -19.17 -13.39 7.04
C SER A 128 -18.50 -12.15 6.47
N TYR A 129 -17.42 -11.69 7.09
CA TYR A 129 -16.54 -10.65 6.52
C TYR A 129 -15.72 -11.16 5.34
N ASN A 130 -15.79 -12.47 5.06
CA ASN A 130 -15.04 -13.12 4.00
C ASN A 130 -15.19 -12.43 2.63
N PRO A 131 -16.39 -12.08 2.12
CA PRO A 131 -16.50 -11.47 0.79
C PRO A 131 -15.83 -10.12 0.71
N LEU A 132 -15.77 -9.35 1.80
CA LEU A 132 -15.07 -8.07 1.83
C LEU A 132 -13.55 -8.25 1.70
N PHE A 133 -12.97 -9.18 2.46
CA PHE A 133 -11.54 -9.45 2.41
C PHE A 133 -11.11 -10.05 1.06
N TYR A 134 -11.89 -10.97 0.51
CA TYR A 134 -11.62 -11.51 -0.83
C TYR A 134 -11.78 -10.44 -1.91
N GLY A 135 -12.79 -9.58 -1.83
CA GLY A 135 -12.98 -8.48 -2.77
C GLY A 135 -11.81 -7.49 -2.76
N CYS A 136 -11.36 -7.09 -1.57
CA CYS A 136 -10.17 -6.25 -1.44
C CYS A 136 -8.90 -6.97 -1.89
N GLY A 137 -8.75 -8.26 -1.61
CA GLY A 137 -7.62 -9.07 -2.07
C GLY A 137 -7.55 -9.12 -3.60
N ILE A 138 -8.68 -9.34 -4.26
CA ILE A 138 -8.80 -9.32 -5.73
C ILE A 138 -8.44 -7.94 -6.28
N ALA A 139 -8.89 -6.86 -5.63
CA ALA A 139 -8.54 -5.49 -6.05
C ALA A 139 -7.03 -5.26 -6.02
N TYR A 140 -6.31 -5.79 -5.01
CA TYR A 140 -4.84 -5.72 -4.96
C TYR A 140 -4.15 -6.61 -5.99
N ILE A 141 -4.73 -7.75 -6.37
CA ILE A 141 -4.25 -8.57 -7.48
C ILE A 141 -4.42 -7.81 -8.82
N VAL A 142 -5.56 -7.15 -9.00
CA VAL A 142 -5.78 -6.29 -10.18
C VAL A 142 -4.76 -5.14 -10.21
N LEU A 143 -4.51 -4.51 -9.07
CA LEU A 143 -3.48 -3.47 -8.95
C LEU A 143 -2.09 -4.01 -9.32
N PHE A 144 -1.74 -5.22 -8.85
CA PHE A 144 -0.49 -5.88 -9.23
C PHE A 144 -0.36 -6.04 -10.74
N VAL A 145 -1.40 -6.52 -11.40
CA VAL A 145 -1.43 -6.66 -12.87
C VAL A 145 -1.33 -5.30 -13.56
N LEU A 146 -2.05 -4.28 -13.07
CA LEU A 146 -2.01 -2.92 -13.64
C LEU A 146 -0.61 -2.30 -13.54
N VAL A 147 0.14 -2.54 -12.46
CA VAL A 147 1.53 -2.08 -12.31
C VAL A 147 2.45 -2.66 -13.38
N PHE A 148 2.16 -3.88 -13.86
CA PHE A 148 2.91 -4.48 -14.97
C PHE A 148 2.45 -3.98 -16.34
N LEU A 149 1.18 -3.61 -16.50
CA LEU A 149 0.64 -3.09 -17.76
C LEU A 149 0.99 -1.63 -18.00
N PHE A 150 1.04 -0.82 -16.93
CA PHE A 150 1.37 0.60 -17.03
C PHE A 150 2.80 0.83 -16.55
N PRO A 151 3.71 1.35 -17.40
CA PRO A 151 5.07 1.68 -16.99
C PRO A 151 5.04 2.84 -15.98
N LEU A 152 5.44 2.54 -14.73
CA LEU A 152 5.77 3.58 -13.76
C LEU A 152 7.14 4.17 -14.10
N PRO A 153 7.37 5.47 -13.86
CA PRO A 153 8.67 6.09 -14.14
C PRO A 153 9.79 5.39 -13.37
N ASP A 154 10.75 4.86 -14.10
CA ASP A 154 11.93 4.19 -13.53
C ASP A 154 13.03 5.20 -13.20
N ALA A 155 14.01 4.77 -12.40
CA ALA A 155 15.11 5.61 -11.90
C ALA A 155 15.94 6.31 -13.00
N ASP A 156 15.97 5.76 -14.23
CA ASP A 156 16.67 6.34 -15.37
C ASP A 156 15.99 7.62 -15.89
N GLN A 157 14.67 7.72 -15.81
CA GLN A 157 13.94 8.96 -16.09
C GLN A 157 14.23 10.03 -15.04
N LYS A 158 14.53 9.63 -13.80
CA LYS A 158 14.90 10.51 -12.70
C LYS A 158 16.21 11.23 -12.94
N ALA A 159 17.19 10.56 -13.52
CA ALA A 159 18.49 11.14 -13.86
C ALA A 159 18.36 12.18 -15.01
N SER A 160 17.49 11.92 -15.97
CA SER A 160 17.21 12.81 -17.09
C SER A 160 16.45 14.06 -16.64
N CYS A 161 15.39 13.90 -15.86
CA CYS A 161 14.57 15.00 -15.34
C CYS A 161 15.33 15.88 -14.35
N LYS A 162 16.22 15.29 -13.54
CA LYS A 162 17.09 16.03 -12.61
C LYS A 162 18.17 16.83 -13.36
N LYS A 163 18.70 16.32 -14.47
CA LYS A 163 19.61 17.06 -15.35
C LYS A 163 18.92 18.23 -16.02
N GLU A 164 17.72 18.06 -16.54
CA GLU A 164 16.95 19.16 -17.16
C GLU A 164 16.60 20.25 -16.16
N ALA A 165 16.13 19.87 -14.94
CA ALA A 165 15.83 20.83 -13.88
C ALA A 165 17.08 21.59 -13.41
N LEU A 166 18.25 20.94 -13.39
CA LEU A 166 19.52 21.57 -13.02
C LEU A 166 20.00 22.53 -14.12
N ILE A 167 19.83 22.17 -15.39
CA ILE A 167 20.14 23.01 -16.52
C ILE A 167 19.23 24.25 -16.57
N ASP A 168 17.94 24.07 -16.26
CA ASP A 168 16.97 25.17 -16.24
C ASP A 168 17.22 26.14 -15.06
N SER A 169 17.58 25.62 -13.90
CA SER A 169 17.98 26.44 -12.75
C SER A 169 19.29 27.22 -13.01
N LEU A 170 20.24 26.62 -13.70
CA LEU A 170 21.48 27.30 -14.09
C LEU A 170 21.26 28.40 -15.15
N LYS A 171 20.31 28.21 -16.08
CA LYS A 171 19.90 29.23 -17.03
C LYS A 171 19.22 30.44 -16.37
N HIS A 172 18.44 30.22 -15.33
CA HIS A 172 17.76 31.29 -14.58
C HIS A 172 18.68 32.05 -13.60
N THR A 173 19.86 31.54 -13.31
CA THR A 173 20.83 32.18 -12.39
C THR A 173 21.83 33.09 -13.12
N GLN A 174 21.74 33.17 -14.46
CA GLN A 174 22.63 34.04 -15.30
C GLN A 174 22.00 35.37 -15.70
N PHE A 175 20.99 35.87 -14.96
CA PHE A 175 20.48 37.24 -15.12
C PHE A 175 20.48 37.99 -13.80
#